data_5cc24a0556a0ffd52b7fa8f6d819c9bf
#
_entry.id   5cc24a0556a0ffd52b7fa8f6d819c9bf
#
_cell.length_a   1.000
_cell.length_b   1.000
_cell.length_c   1.000
_cell.angle_alpha   90.00
_cell.angle_beta   90.00
_cell.angle_gamma   90.00
#
_symmetry.space_group_name_H-M   'P 1'
#
loop_
_entity.id
_entity.type
_entity.pdbx_description
1 polymer ?
#
loop_
_entity_poly.entity_id
_entity_poly.type
_entity_poly.pdbx_seq_one_letter_code
_entity_poly.pdbx_strand_id
1 'polypeptide(L)' 'GENKMALLVKKLLDQNRIDDVKRASEDEKSRAGLMKELGIN' A
#
# COMPACT_ATOMS: atom_id res chain seq x y z
N GLY A 1 12.62 -12.54 4.37
CA GLY A 1 12.35 -11.71 3.22
C GLY A 1 11.51 -10.49 3.57
N GLU A 2 11.48 -9.55 2.68
CA GLU A 2 10.71 -8.33 2.89
C GLU A 2 9.24 -8.56 2.58
N ASN A 3 8.39 -7.99 3.41
CA ASN A 3 6.96 -8.03 3.18
C ASN A 3 6.53 -6.74 2.50
N LYS A 4 6.21 -6.84 1.21
CA LYS A 4 5.81 -5.68 0.41
C LYS A 4 4.54 -5.02 0.95
N MET A 5 3.63 -5.82 1.46
CA MET A 5 2.39 -5.29 2.02
C MET A 5 2.66 -4.44 3.25
N ALA A 6 3.57 -4.88 4.12
CA ALA A 6 3.93 -4.11 5.30
C ALA A 6 4.59 -2.79 4.90
N LEU A 7 5.43 -2.81 3.87
CA LEU A 7 6.06 -1.60 3.36
C LEU A 7 5.03 -0.64 2.79
N LEU A 8 4.06 -1.17 2.05
CA LEU A 8 2.97 -0.36 1.50
C LEU A 8 2.20 0.34 2.60
N VAL A 9 1.80 -0.42 3.63
CA VAL A 9 1.05 0.13 4.76
C VAL A 9 1.85 1.23 5.45
N LYS A 10 3.14 0.97 5.67
CA LYS A 10 4.01 1.96 6.32
C LYS A 10 4.05 3.26 5.52
N LYS A 11 4.26 3.17 4.22
CA LYS A 11 4.33 4.36 3.37
C LYS A 11 3.02 5.14 3.34
N LEU A 12 1.91 4.42 3.29
CA LEU A 12 0.59 5.07 3.28
C LEU A 12 0.31 5.78 4.61
N LEU A 13 0.67 5.15 5.72
CA LEU A 13 0.50 5.76 7.04
C LEU A 13 1.39 7.00 7.19
N ASP A 14 2.63 6.93 6.70
CA ASP A 14 3.53 8.06 6.73
C ASP A 14 2.99 9.27 5.98
N GLN A 15 2.19 9.02 4.95
CA GLN A 15 1.54 10.05 4.14
C GLN A 15 0.13 10.37 4.63
N ASN A 16 -0.27 9.81 5.76
CA ASN A 16 -1.60 9.98 6.35
C ASN A 16 -2.73 9.54 5.39
N ARG A 17 -2.47 8.49 4.60
CA ARG A 17 -3.42 7.96 3.62
C ARG A 17 -4.12 6.73 4.17
N ILE A 18 -4.88 6.92 5.23
CA ILE A 18 -5.53 5.82 5.95
C ILE A 18 -6.56 5.10 5.08
N ASP A 19 -7.33 5.86 4.30
CA ASP A 19 -8.34 5.26 3.41
C ASP A 19 -7.69 4.33 2.38
N ASP A 20 -6.50 4.67 1.92
CA ASP A 20 -5.79 3.83 0.95
C ASP A 20 -5.27 2.55 1.58
N VAL A 21 -4.91 2.58 2.87
CA VAL A 21 -4.55 1.37 3.59
C VAL A 21 -5.74 0.41 3.60
N LYS A 22 -6.92 0.93 3.88
CA LYS A 22 -8.13 0.12 3.90
C LYS A 22 -8.41 -0.47 2.51
N ARG A 23 -8.33 0.34 1.47
CA ARG A 23 -8.54 -0.12 0.10
C ARG A 23 -7.54 -1.20 -0.29
N ALA A 24 -6.27 -1.01 0.05
CA ALA A 24 -5.23 -1.97 -0.26
C ALA A 24 -5.48 -3.32 0.40
N SER A 25 -6.06 -3.31 1.60
CA SER A 25 -6.36 -4.54 2.33
C SER A 25 -7.57 -5.29 1.77
N GLU A 26 -8.50 -4.57 1.13
CA GLU A 26 -9.76 -5.14 0.65
C GLU A 26 -9.77 -5.45 -0.85
N ASP A 27 -9.01 -4.70 -1.64
CA ASP A 27 -9.05 -4.78 -3.09
C ASP A 27 -7.65 -4.98 -3.67
N GLU A 28 -7.46 -6.13 -4.33
CA GLU A 28 -6.18 -6.47 -4.92
C GLU A 28 -5.74 -5.48 -6.00
N LYS A 29 -6.67 -5.00 -6.81
CA LYS A 29 -6.33 -4.04 -7.87
C LYS A 29 -5.89 -2.71 -7.31
N SER A 30 -6.55 -2.24 -6.26
CA SER A 30 -6.16 -1.00 -5.58
C SER A 30 -4.78 -1.15 -4.97
N ARG A 31 -4.51 -2.29 -4.35
CA ARG A 31 -3.20 -2.57 -3.76
C ARG A 31 -2.10 -2.53 -4.80
N ALA A 32 -2.32 -3.20 -5.93
CA ALA A 32 -1.33 -3.23 -7.01
C ALA A 32 -1.07 -1.83 -7.56
N GLY A 33 -2.13 -1.04 -7.74
CA GLY A 33 -2.00 0.33 -8.22
C GLY A 33 -1.22 1.21 -7.25
N LEU A 34 -1.49 1.07 -5.96
CA LEU A 34 -0.77 1.84 -4.93
C LEU A 34 0.70 1.44 -4.85
N MET A 35 0.99 0.16 -4.97
CA MET A 35 2.38 -0.30 -4.99
C MET A 35 3.13 0.29 -6.16
N LYS A 36 2.50 0.33 -7.32
CA LYS A 36 3.11 0.92 -8.51
C LYS A 36 3.33 2.42 -8.33
N GLU A 37 2.33 3.11 -7.77
CA GLU A 37 2.42 4.54 -7.51
C GLU A 37 3.58 4.88 -6.60
N LEU A 38 3.79 4.06 -5.56
CA LEU A 38 4.81 4.30 -4.54
C LEU A 38 6.16 3.65 -4.86
N GLY A 39 6.27 3.00 -6.01
CA GLY A 39 7.52 2.38 -6.42
C GLY A 39 7.90 1.14 -5.65
N ILE A 40 6.94 0.42 -5.15
CA ILE A 40 7.15 -0.83 -4.41
C ILE A 40 7.06 -2.00 -5.39
N ASN A 41 8.12 -2.78 -5.48
CA ASN A 41 8.15 -3.97 -6.34
C ASN A 41 7.99 -5.26 -5.54
#